data_e502e9ed3987c2d7f503aeca8e4adcb9
#
_entry.id   e502e9ed3987c2d7f503aeca8e4adcb9
#
_cell.length_a   1.000
_cell.length_b   1.000
_cell.length_c   1.000
_cell.angle_alpha   90.00
_cell.angle_beta   90.00
_cell.angle_gamma   90.00
#
_symmetry.space_group_name_H-M   'P 1'
#
loop_
_entity.id
_entity.type
_entity.pdbx_description
1 polymer ?
#
loop_
_entity_poly.entity_id
_entity_poly.type
_entity_poly.pdbx_seq_one_letter_code
_entity_poly.pdbx_strand_id
1 'polypeptide(L)'
;MRFNVGSLPVFSGETGHQGIRVIEYRKDHWVDNFPLIWSHERQFDALEMNLFLEHRYKGLYRAPKRAARSNPLGGVSLNTMQSIANLLCIFLSWLAEENVDWRQVTAQASTQRAKYWLPVYRFRKFLIDLIQVKSLGRDSANLYMTHVRQFYEWARRRGSIEKLPFEYQQLHIKRSSDHSDINSIFSMAHRSSAITVHTSDLTVGSV
;
A
#
# COMPACT_ATOMS: atom_id res chain seq x y z
N MET A 1 0.65 -16.49 -18.24
CA MET A 1 -0.78 -16.18 -18.44
C MET A 1 -0.93 -14.74 -18.91
N ARG A 2 -1.72 -14.49 -19.95
CA ARG A 2 -2.04 -13.13 -20.41
C ARG A 2 -3.23 -12.58 -19.68
N PHE A 3 -3.12 -11.35 -19.20
CA PHE A 3 -4.22 -10.67 -18.53
C PHE A 3 -4.55 -9.37 -19.24
N ASN A 4 -5.84 -9.16 -19.55
CA ASN A 4 -6.30 -7.90 -20.13
C ASN A 4 -6.60 -6.91 -19.02
N VAL A 5 -5.75 -5.89 -18.90
CA VAL A 5 -5.96 -4.81 -17.92
C VAL A 5 -6.90 -3.72 -18.42
N GLY A 6 -7.55 -3.94 -19.57
CA GLY A 6 -8.49 -2.99 -20.17
C GLY A 6 -7.84 -1.72 -20.67
N SER A 7 -8.62 -0.66 -20.83
CA SER A 7 -8.14 0.61 -21.38
C SER A 7 -7.12 1.29 -20.46
N LEU A 8 -5.86 1.36 -20.91
CA LEU A 8 -4.83 2.19 -20.29
C LEU A 8 -4.83 3.57 -20.94
N PRO A 9 -4.72 4.65 -20.16
CA PRO A 9 -4.47 5.96 -20.72
C PRO A 9 -3.06 5.97 -21.34
N VAL A 10 -2.99 6.33 -22.62
CA VAL A 10 -1.73 6.55 -23.34
C VAL A 10 -1.68 8.04 -23.65
N PHE A 11 -0.59 8.69 -23.26
CA PHE A 11 -0.37 10.06 -23.70
C PHE A 11 0.02 10.02 -25.18
N SER A 12 -0.87 10.49 -26.08
CA SER A 12 -0.46 10.77 -27.43
C SER A 12 0.57 11.91 -27.40
N GLY A 13 1.63 11.81 -28.18
CA GLY A 13 2.63 12.89 -28.31
C GLY A 13 2.05 14.16 -28.97
N GLU A 14 0.80 14.15 -29.35
CA GLU A 14 0.11 15.25 -30.00
C GLU A 14 -0.45 16.23 -28.97
N THR A 15 -0.09 17.50 -29.13
CA THR A 15 -0.74 18.59 -28.42
C THR A 15 -1.94 19.05 -29.25
N GLY A 16 -3.14 18.91 -28.68
CA GLY A 16 -4.35 19.47 -29.28
C GLY A 16 -4.26 20.97 -29.45
N HIS A 17 -5.19 21.56 -30.22
CA HIS A 17 -5.25 22.97 -30.65
C HIS A 17 -5.09 24.04 -29.56
N GLN A 18 -5.02 23.68 -28.29
CA GLN A 18 -4.84 24.60 -27.14
C GLN A 18 -3.69 24.20 -26.21
N GLY A 19 -2.70 23.42 -26.71
CA GLY A 19 -1.60 22.95 -25.85
C GLY A 19 -2.03 21.90 -24.79
N ILE A 20 -3.24 21.40 -24.85
CA ILE A 20 -3.75 20.37 -23.97
C ILE A 20 -3.26 19.01 -24.50
N ARG A 21 -2.57 18.24 -23.65
CA ARG A 21 -2.16 16.87 -24.00
C ARG A 21 -3.40 16.00 -24.17
N VAL A 22 -3.55 15.40 -25.34
CA VAL A 22 -4.64 14.45 -25.60
C VAL A 22 -4.32 13.13 -24.90
N ILE A 23 -5.26 12.65 -24.09
CA ILE A 23 -5.17 11.34 -23.45
C ILE A 23 -5.99 10.38 -24.29
N GLU A 24 -5.31 9.43 -24.91
CA GLU A 24 -5.94 8.34 -25.61
C GLU A 24 -6.04 7.10 -24.69
N TYR A 25 -7.10 6.31 -24.88
CA TYR A 25 -7.30 5.06 -24.16
C TYR A 25 -7.15 3.90 -25.13
N ARG A 26 -6.16 3.01 -24.88
CA ARG A 26 -6.10 1.74 -25.57
C ARG A 26 -7.19 0.83 -24.99
N LYS A 27 -8.11 0.37 -25.84
CA LYS A 27 -9.22 -0.50 -25.43
C LYS A 27 -8.76 -1.90 -25.00
N ASP A 28 -7.72 -2.44 -25.66
CA ASP A 28 -7.18 -3.77 -25.36
C ASP A 28 -5.68 -3.63 -25.02
N HIS A 29 -5.34 -3.89 -23.78
CA HIS A 29 -3.96 -3.95 -23.33
C HIS A 29 -3.70 -5.26 -22.60
N TRP A 30 -2.99 -6.14 -23.28
CA TRP A 30 -2.59 -7.44 -22.74
C TRP A 30 -1.26 -7.32 -22.04
N VAL A 31 -1.21 -7.84 -20.82
CA VAL A 31 0.01 -7.90 -20.01
C VAL A 31 0.34 -9.36 -19.78
N ASP A 32 1.52 -9.77 -20.23
CA ASP A 32 2.01 -11.12 -19.98
C ASP A 32 2.47 -11.25 -18.53
N ASN A 33 2.20 -12.39 -17.92
CA ASN A 33 2.61 -12.71 -16.56
C ASN A 33 2.12 -11.74 -15.48
N PHE A 34 0.93 -11.11 -15.69
CA PHE A 34 0.33 -10.30 -14.65
C PHE A 34 -0.06 -11.21 -13.46
N PRO A 35 0.34 -10.85 -12.22
CA PRO A 35 0.05 -11.67 -11.05
C PRO A 35 -1.44 -11.62 -10.73
N LEU A 36 -2.04 -12.80 -10.58
CA LEU A 36 -3.42 -12.97 -10.14
C LEU A 36 -3.45 -13.73 -8.82
N ILE A 37 -4.22 -13.22 -7.89
CA ILE A 37 -4.51 -13.85 -6.61
C ILE A 37 -5.74 -14.74 -6.80
N TRP A 38 -5.63 -15.97 -6.34
CA TRP A 38 -6.72 -16.93 -6.38
C TRP A 38 -6.92 -17.59 -5.03
N SER A 39 -8.17 -17.71 -4.60
CA SER A 39 -8.56 -18.48 -3.42
C SER A 39 -9.88 -19.16 -3.70
N HIS A 40 -9.98 -20.42 -3.39
CA HIS A 40 -11.24 -21.17 -3.55
C HIS A 40 -12.27 -20.73 -2.51
N GLU A 41 -11.85 -20.49 -1.29
CA GLU A 41 -12.73 -20.15 -0.17
C GLU A 41 -13.10 -18.67 -0.14
N ARG A 42 -12.23 -17.80 -0.67
CA ARG A 42 -12.30 -16.34 -0.60
C ARG A 42 -12.28 -15.67 -1.96
N GLN A 43 -13.12 -16.15 -2.89
CA GLN A 43 -13.12 -15.70 -4.28
C GLN A 43 -13.39 -14.19 -4.41
N PHE A 44 -14.36 -13.66 -3.66
CA PHE A 44 -14.71 -12.24 -3.70
C PHE A 44 -13.61 -11.35 -3.11
N ASP A 45 -12.92 -11.82 -2.08
CA ASP A 45 -11.80 -11.08 -1.50
C ASP A 45 -10.59 -11.09 -2.44
N ALA A 46 -10.32 -12.24 -3.09
CA ALA A 46 -9.30 -12.34 -4.12
C ALA A 46 -9.59 -11.41 -5.31
N LEU A 47 -10.87 -11.30 -5.72
CA LEU A 47 -11.28 -10.39 -6.79
C LEU A 47 -11.02 -8.92 -6.43
N GLU A 48 -11.36 -8.51 -5.21
CA GLU A 48 -11.06 -7.14 -4.72
C GLU A 48 -9.56 -6.86 -4.71
N MET A 49 -8.74 -7.83 -4.27
CA MET A 49 -7.28 -7.68 -4.29
C MET A 49 -6.72 -7.62 -5.72
N ASN A 50 -7.26 -8.38 -6.66
CA ASN A 50 -6.89 -8.30 -8.06
C ASN A 50 -7.24 -6.95 -8.69
N LEU A 51 -8.40 -6.38 -8.36
CA LEU A 51 -8.76 -5.02 -8.77
C LEU A 51 -7.81 -3.97 -8.20
N PHE A 52 -7.38 -4.13 -6.96
CA PHE A 52 -6.34 -3.26 -6.39
C PHE A 52 -5.02 -3.36 -7.16
N LEU A 53 -4.56 -4.58 -7.49
CA LEU A 53 -3.36 -4.80 -8.29
C LEU A 53 -3.49 -4.14 -9.67
N GLU A 54 -4.63 -4.30 -10.34
CA GLU A 54 -4.91 -3.67 -11.62
C GLU A 54 -4.85 -2.14 -11.53
N HIS A 55 -5.52 -1.54 -10.54
CA HIS A 55 -5.49 -0.09 -10.32
C HIS A 55 -4.10 0.44 -10.00
N ARG A 56 -3.29 -0.34 -9.27
CA ARG A 56 -1.87 -0.01 -9.00
C ARG A 56 -1.05 -0.03 -10.28
N TYR A 57 -1.23 -1.05 -11.11
CA TYR A 57 -0.52 -1.20 -12.37
C TYR A 57 -0.86 -0.08 -13.34
N LYS A 58 -2.14 0.25 -13.48
CA LYS A 58 -2.64 1.33 -14.34
C LYS A 58 -2.31 2.74 -13.81
N GLY A 59 -1.78 2.87 -12.61
CA GLY A 59 -1.55 4.19 -11.98
C GLY A 59 -2.83 4.89 -11.51
N LEU A 60 -3.98 4.20 -11.52
CA LEU A 60 -5.25 4.73 -11.01
C LEU A 60 -5.25 4.89 -9.48
N TYR A 61 -4.43 4.11 -8.80
CA TYR A 61 -4.12 4.27 -7.39
C TYR A 61 -2.63 4.49 -7.20
N ARG A 62 -2.28 5.62 -6.60
CA ARG A 62 -0.90 5.97 -6.21
C ARG A 62 -0.79 5.98 -4.70
N ALA A 63 0.20 5.25 -4.18
CA ALA A 63 0.48 5.28 -2.75
C ALA A 63 1.03 6.67 -2.35
N PRO A 64 0.58 7.23 -1.22
CA PRO A 64 1.13 8.48 -0.71
C PRO A 64 2.65 8.37 -0.52
N LYS A 65 3.42 9.36 -0.94
CA LYS A 65 4.86 9.57 -0.67
C LYS A 65 5.94 8.94 -1.58
N ARG A 66 5.66 8.07 -2.56
CA ARG A 66 6.72 7.58 -3.45
C ARG A 66 6.51 7.90 -4.94
N ALA A 67 5.55 8.75 -5.25
CA ALA A 67 5.20 9.08 -6.63
C ALA A 67 6.28 9.84 -7.41
N ALA A 68 7.32 10.37 -6.76
CA ALA A 68 8.31 11.23 -7.40
C ALA A 68 9.39 10.50 -8.22
N ARG A 69 9.49 9.17 -8.12
CA ARG A 69 10.52 8.39 -8.83
C ARG A 69 9.98 7.32 -9.76
N SER A 70 8.68 7.18 -9.86
CA SER A 70 8.06 6.16 -10.69
C SER A 70 7.65 6.72 -12.04
N ASN A 71 7.79 5.88 -13.06
CA ASN A 71 7.33 6.01 -14.43
C ASN A 71 6.35 7.19 -14.67
N PRO A 72 6.56 8.07 -15.66
CA PRO A 72 5.66 9.18 -15.99
C PRO A 72 4.20 8.80 -16.13
N LEU A 73 3.91 7.53 -16.45
CA LEU A 73 2.57 6.96 -16.51
C LEU A 73 1.99 6.62 -15.14
N GLY A 74 2.75 6.75 -14.05
CA GLY A 74 2.28 6.55 -12.67
C GLY A 74 2.04 5.10 -12.25
N GLY A 75 2.25 4.12 -13.12
CA GLY A 75 2.12 2.70 -12.86
C GLY A 75 3.32 2.08 -12.15
N VAL A 76 3.17 0.87 -11.70
CA VAL A 76 4.18 0.09 -10.97
C VAL A 76 4.67 -1.04 -11.87
N SER A 77 5.97 -1.43 -11.75
CA SER A 77 6.52 -2.52 -12.55
C SER A 77 5.87 -3.88 -12.21
N LEU A 78 5.88 -4.81 -13.15
CA LEU A 78 5.35 -6.17 -12.93
C LEU A 78 6.03 -6.89 -11.78
N ASN A 79 7.35 -6.73 -11.61
CA ASN A 79 8.07 -7.32 -10.48
C ASN A 79 7.56 -6.79 -9.13
N THR A 80 7.28 -5.49 -9.07
CA THR A 80 6.65 -4.91 -7.87
C THR A 80 5.22 -5.41 -7.68
N MET A 81 4.46 -5.58 -8.78
CA MET A 81 3.13 -6.16 -8.72
C MET A 81 3.15 -7.61 -8.20
N GLN A 82 4.12 -8.41 -8.65
CA GLN A 82 4.32 -9.77 -8.15
C GLN A 82 4.60 -9.78 -6.64
N SER A 83 5.47 -8.90 -6.18
CA SER A 83 5.76 -8.76 -4.75
C SER A 83 4.50 -8.38 -3.95
N ILE A 84 3.73 -7.40 -4.41
CA ILE A 84 2.48 -6.99 -3.76
C ILE A 84 1.47 -8.14 -3.74
N ALA A 85 1.30 -8.85 -4.86
CA ALA A 85 0.39 -9.99 -4.94
C ALA A 85 0.76 -11.09 -3.95
N ASN A 86 2.04 -11.45 -3.84
CA ASN A 86 2.51 -12.44 -2.88
C ASN A 86 2.18 -12.04 -1.43
N LEU A 87 2.37 -10.77 -1.08
CA LEU A 87 2.07 -10.25 0.24
C LEU A 87 0.56 -10.25 0.55
N LEU A 88 -0.26 -9.91 -0.44
CA LEU A 88 -1.71 -9.96 -0.31
C LEU A 88 -2.23 -11.40 -0.24
N CYS A 89 -1.58 -12.37 -0.91
CA CYS A 89 -1.90 -13.79 -0.76
C CYS A 89 -1.72 -14.26 0.69
N ILE A 90 -0.63 -13.84 1.36
CA ILE A 90 -0.40 -14.16 2.77
C ILE A 90 -1.51 -13.57 3.65
N PHE A 91 -1.90 -12.32 3.39
CA PHE A 91 -3.00 -11.70 4.11
C PHE A 91 -4.32 -12.43 3.87
N LEU A 92 -4.62 -12.80 2.61
CA LEU A 92 -5.82 -13.53 2.24
C LEU A 92 -5.88 -14.92 2.88
N SER A 93 -4.76 -15.66 2.89
CA SER A 93 -4.66 -16.98 3.54
C SER A 93 -4.91 -16.85 5.04
N TRP A 94 -4.30 -15.87 5.70
CA TRP A 94 -4.53 -15.60 7.11
C TRP A 94 -6.00 -15.24 7.41
N LEU A 95 -6.65 -14.44 6.54
CA LEU A 95 -8.08 -14.13 6.68
C LEU A 95 -8.95 -15.39 6.57
N ALA A 96 -8.56 -16.35 5.74
CA ALA A 96 -9.26 -17.62 5.58
C ALA A 96 -9.08 -18.50 6.84
N GLU A 97 -7.85 -18.66 7.31
CA GLU A 97 -7.51 -19.45 8.50
C GLU A 97 -8.21 -18.93 9.77
N GLU A 98 -8.22 -17.61 9.95
CA GLU A 98 -8.85 -16.95 11.10
C GLU A 98 -10.37 -16.75 10.94
N ASN A 99 -10.91 -17.07 9.77
CA ASN A 99 -12.30 -16.84 9.38
C ASN A 99 -12.79 -15.42 9.67
N VAL A 100 -12.02 -14.44 9.23
CA VAL A 100 -12.24 -13.00 9.49
C VAL A 100 -12.59 -12.26 8.22
N ASP A 101 -13.59 -11.37 8.26
CA ASP A 101 -13.89 -10.46 7.15
C ASP A 101 -13.04 -9.20 7.27
N TRP A 102 -12.20 -8.92 6.26
CA TRP A 102 -11.35 -7.73 6.21
C TRP A 102 -12.15 -6.42 6.16
N ARG A 103 -13.42 -6.46 5.75
CA ARG A 103 -14.33 -5.30 5.71
C ARG A 103 -14.81 -4.87 7.10
N GLN A 104 -14.52 -5.64 8.12
CA GLN A 104 -14.80 -5.27 9.50
C GLN A 104 -13.86 -4.13 9.92
N VAL A 105 -14.30 -2.90 9.70
CA VAL A 105 -13.52 -1.67 9.96
C VAL A 105 -13.98 -0.89 11.18
N THR A 106 -15.07 -1.35 11.83
CA THR A 106 -15.62 -0.74 13.04
C THR A 106 -15.53 -1.73 14.19
N ALA A 107 -14.91 -1.30 15.28
CA ALA A 107 -14.90 -2.08 16.51
C ALA A 107 -16.31 -2.11 17.14
N GLN A 108 -16.72 -3.26 17.65
CA GLN A 108 -18.04 -3.43 18.27
C GLN A 108 -18.20 -2.67 19.60
N ALA A 109 -17.09 -2.29 20.24
CA ALA A 109 -17.09 -1.52 21.46
C ALA A 109 -16.29 -0.21 21.30
N SER A 110 -16.70 0.84 22.00
CA SER A 110 -16.04 2.16 21.97
C SER A 110 -14.76 2.24 22.82
N THR A 111 -14.25 1.10 23.32
CA THR A 111 -13.03 1.08 24.12
C THR A 111 -11.79 1.14 23.24
N GLN A 112 -10.75 1.83 23.72
CA GLN A 112 -9.45 1.93 23.00
C GLN A 112 -8.84 0.55 22.69
N ARG A 113 -9.13 -0.48 23.49
CA ARG A 113 -8.69 -1.86 23.24
C ARG A 113 -9.47 -2.57 22.14
N ALA A 114 -10.70 -2.14 21.85
CA ALA A 114 -11.56 -2.79 20.86
C ALA A 114 -10.98 -2.71 19.43
N LYS A 115 -10.14 -1.71 19.11
CA LYS A 115 -9.47 -1.61 17.82
C LYS A 115 -8.55 -2.81 17.53
N TYR A 116 -7.97 -3.42 18.57
CA TYR A 116 -7.05 -4.56 18.39
C TYR A 116 -7.75 -5.84 17.94
N TRP A 117 -9.08 -5.88 17.98
CA TRP A 117 -9.89 -6.97 17.43
C TRP A 117 -10.16 -6.81 15.93
N LEU A 118 -9.89 -5.65 15.35
CA LEU A 118 -10.04 -5.45 13.94
C LEU A 118 -9.03 -6.29 13.14
N PRO A 119 -9.42 -6.79 11.96
CA PRO A 119 -8.60 -7.70 11.15
C PRO A 119 -7.18 -7.21 10.92
N VAL A 120 -7.01 -5.94 10.62
CA VAL A 120 -5.72 -5.33 10.34
C VAL A 120 -4.76 -5.36 11.54
N TYR A 121 -5.27 -5.19 12.78
CA TYR A 121 -4.45 -5.26 13.99
C TYR A 121 -4.17 -6.71 14.40
N ARG A 122 -5.12 -7.61 14.19
CA ARG A 122 -4.91 -9.04 14.39
C ARG A 122 -3.84 -9.57 13.44
N PHE A 123 -3.89 -9.18 12.17
CA PHE A 123 -2.84 -9.53 11.20
C PHE A 123 -1.48 -8.94 11.60
N ARG A 124 -1.44 -7.68 12.06
CA ARG A 124 -0.21 -7.09 12.60
C ARG A 124 0.35 -7.93 13.76
N LYS A 125 -0.51 -8.38 14.68
CA LYS A 125 -0.10 -9.27 15.79
C LYS A 125 0.47 -10.56 15.25
N PHE A 126 -0.20 -11.22 14.31
CA PHE A 126 0.31 -12.42 13.64
C PHE A 126 1.73 -12.22 13.07
N LEU A 127 1.99 -11.10 12.40
CA LEU A 127 3.34 -10.80 11.88
C LEU A 127 4.36 -10.59 13.01
N ILE A 128 3.96 -10.01 14.14
CA ILE A 128 4.84 -9.85 15.30
C ILE A 128 5.19 -11.22 15.88
N ASP A 129 4.22 -12.11 15.99
CA ASP A 129 4.43 -13.48 16.49
C ASP A 129 5.41 -14.24 15.55
N LEU A 130 5.31 -14.06 14.23
CA LEU A 130 6.28 -14.60 13.26
C LEU A 130 7.70 -14.03 13.43
N ILE A 131 7.83 -12.76 13.80
CA ILE A 131 9.14 -12.16 14.11
C ILE A 131 9.74 -12.78 15.37
N GLN A 132 8.93 -12.97 16.41
CA GLN A 132 9.39 -13.56 17.67
C GLN A 132 9.95 -14.96 17.49
N VAL A 133 9.32 -15.77 16.65
CA VAL A 133 9.83 -17.12 16.31
C VAL A 133 10.89 -17.11 15.20
N LYS A 134 11.39 -15.93 14.82
CA LYS A 134 12.45 -15.73 13.80
C LYS A 134 12.13 -16.28 12.41
N SER A 135 10.87 -16.49 12.09
CA SER A 135 10.43 -16.92 10.77
C SER A 135 10.21 -15.76 9.78
N LEU A 136 10.14 -14.52 10.29
CA LEU A 136 9.98 -13.31 9.48
C LEU A 136 10.90 -12.18 9.97
N GLY A 137 11.53 -11.47 9.03
CA GLY A 137 12.29 -10.25 9.35
C GLY A 137 11.37 -9.05 9.58
N ARG A 138 11.77 -8.12 10.45
CA ARG A 138 11.01 -6.91 10.78
C ARG A 138 10.69 -6.05 9.56
N ASP A 139 11.67 -5.85 8.68
CA ASP A 139 11.48 -5.06 7.46
C ASP A 139 10.46 -5.68 6.53
N SER A 140 10.46 -7.02 6.42
CA SER A 140 9.46 -7.77 5.68
C SER A 140 8.07 -7.61 6.28
N ALA A 141 7.93 -7.69 7.61
CA ALA A 141 6.66 -7.46 8.29
C ALA A 141 6.12 -6.04 8.04
N ASN A 142 6.99 -5.02 8.11
CA ASN A 142 6.62 -3.65 7.79
C ASN A 142 6.21 -3.48 6.32
N LEU A 143 6.86 -4.21 5.41
CA LEU A 143 6.47 -4.22 4.00
C LEU A 143 5.08 -4.84 3.82
N TYR A 144 4.76 -5.95 4.52
CA TYR A 144 3.43 -6.55 4.52
C TYR A 144 2.38 -5.56 4.99
N MET A 145 2.59 -4.96 6.16
CA MET A 145 1.67 -3.97 6.69
C MET A 145 1.51 -2.75 5.77
N THR A 146 2.57 -2.35 5.08
CA THR A 146 2.51 -1.24 4.10
C THR A 146 1.55 -1.56 2.95
N HIS A 147 1.60 -2.78 2.40
CA HIS A 147 0.73 -3.14 1.27
C HIS A 147 -0.71 -3.42 1.72
N VAL A 148 -0.89 -4.04 2.88
CA VAL A 148 -2.23 -4.19 3.47
C VAL A 148 -2.87 -2.83 3.74
N ARG A 149 -2.12 -1.88 4.33
CA ARG A 149 -2.59 -0.50 4.52
C ARG A 149 -3.00 0.16 3.21
N GLN A 150 -2.17 0.05 2.17
CA GLN A 150 -2.47 0.62 0.85
C GLN A 150 -3.73 -0.01 0.23
N PHE A 151 -3.94 -1.29 0.44
CA PHE A 151 -5.17 -1.97 0.03
C PHE A 151 -6.41 -1.38 0.74
N TYR A 152 -6.36 -1.19 2.06
CA TYR A 152 -7.45 -0.54 2.81
C TYR A 152 -7.69 0.91 2.36
N GLU A 153 -6.64 1.69 2.11
CA GLU A 153 -6.76 3.06 1.59
C GLU A 153 -7.45 3.09 0.23
N TRP A 154 -7.10 2.17 -0.66
CA TRP A 154 -7.72 2.02 -1.96
C TRP A 154 -9.18 1.57 -1.82
N ALA A 155 -9.46 0.58 -0.99
CA ALA A 155 -10.79 0.06 -0.75
C ALA A 155 -11.73 1.16 -0.21
N ARG A 156 -11.24 2.01 0.70
CA ARG A 156 -11.99 3.16 1.18
C ARG A 156 -12.29 4.16 0.06
N ARG A 157 -11.30 4.50 -0.77
CA ARG A 157 -11.50 5.43 -1.90
C ARG A 157 -12.52 4.92 -2.91
N ARG A 158 -12.58 3.61 -3.07
CA ARG A 158 -13.53 2.93 -3.95
C ARG A 158 -14.93 2.81 -3.32
N GLY A 159 -15.06 2.96 -2.03
CA GLY A 159 -16.32 2.74 -1.29
C GLY A 159 -16.58 1.29 -0.89
N SER A 160 -15.60 0.38 -1.03
CA SER A 160 -15.70 -1.00 -0.55
C SER A 160 -15.75 -1.10 0.98
N ILE A 161 -15.23 -0.08 1.67
CA ILE A 161 -15.33 0.12 3.11
C ILE A 161 -15.67 1.58 3.42
N GLU A 162 -16.38 1.80 4.54
CA GLU A 162 -16.83 3.13 4.95
C GLU A 162 -15.69 4.00 5.48
N LYS A 163 -14.83 3.43 6.32
CA LYS A 163 -13.72 4.14 6.97
C LYS A 163 -12.47 3.29 7.06
N LEU A 164 -11.33 3.92 7.33
CA LEU A 164 -10.10 3.20 7.61
C LEU A 164 -10.15 2.59 9.02
N PRO A 165 -9.69 1.33 9.20
CA PRO A 165 -9.63 0.69 10.51
C PRO A 165 -8.43 1.14 11.37
N PHE A 166 -7.61 2.08 10.88
CA PHE A 166 -6.40 2.59 11.52
C PHE A 166 -6.30 4.10 11.36
N GLU A 167 -5.48 4.71 12.19
CA GLU A 167 -5.21 6.14 12.22
C GLU A 167 -3.78 6.46 11.80
N TYR A 168 -3.58 7.66 11.24
CA TYR A 168 -2.26 8.20 10.96
C TYR A 168 -1.80 9.07 12.13
N GLN A 169 -0.62 8.76 12.66
CA GLN A 169 0.04 9.58 13.65
C GLN A 169 1.09 10.47 12.98
N GLN A 170 1.13 11.73 13.38
CA GLN A 170 2.20 12.65 13.01
C GLN A 170 3.32 12.54 14.04
N LEU A 171 4.44 11.98 13.64
CA LEU A 171 5.64 11.98 14.47
C LEU A 171 6.51 13.18 14.07
N HIS A 172 6.74 14.09 15.02
CA HIS A 172 7.71 15.17 14.89
C HIS A 172 9.07 14.64 15.34
N ILE A 173 9.93 14.31 14.39
CA ILE A 173 11.29 13.89 14.69
C ILE A 173 12.15 15.15 14.82
N LYS A 174 12.53 15.53 16.05
CA LYS A 174 13.57 16.52 16.28
C LYS A 174 14.91 15.88 15.92
N ARG A 175 15.60 16.42 14.92
CA ARG A 175 17.01 16.09 14.73
C ARG A 175 17.78 16.62 15.93
N SER A 176 18.39 15.73 16.73
CA SER A 176 19.40 16.12 17.68
C SER A 176 20.62 16.61 16.88
N SER A 177 21.08 17.80 17.20
CA SER A 177 22.20 18.47 16.52
C SER A 177 23.59 17.99 17.02
N ASP A 178 23.65 16.81 17.64
CA ASP A 178 24.91 16.25 18.14
C ASP A 178 25.46 15.23 17.13
N HIS A 179 26.06 15.75 16.07
CA HIS A 179 27.27 15.17 15.48
C HIS A 179 27.91 16.21 14.56
N SER A 180 29.07 16.68 15.01
CA SER A 180 30.02 17.51 14.30
C SER A 180 30.68 16.73 13.15
N ASP A 181 29.97 16.56 12.05
CA ASP A 181 30.54 16.00 10.83
C ASP A 181 30.60 17.04 9.71
N ILE A 182 31.75 17.10 9.09
CA ILE A 182 32.19 18.04 8.05
C ILE A 182 31.23 18.13 6.85
N ASN A 183 30.30 17.20 6.71
CA ASN A 183 29.22 17.22 5.71
C ASN A 183 28.08 18.19 6.05
N SER A 184 28.11 18.88 7.18
CA SER A 184 27.08 19.85 7.60
C SER A 184 27.14 21.17 6.82
N ILE A 185 28.24 21.45 6.12
CA ILE A 185 28.41 22.72 5.39
C ILE A 185 27.52 22.80 4.17
N PHE A 186 27.19 21.66 3.52
CA PHE A 186 26.28 21.60 2.39
C PHE A 186 24.79 21.54 2.78
N SER A 187 24.47 21.33 4.05
CA SER A 187 23.08 21.26 4.52
C SER A 187 22.54 22.57 5.07
N MET A 188 23.29 23.66 4.99
CA MET A 188 22.88 24.97 5.52
C MET A 188 21.68 25.61 4.80
N ALA A 189 21.29 25.10 3.62
CA ALA A 189 20.14 25.62 2.86
C ALA A 189 18.76 25.08 3.33
N HIS A 190 18.70 24.07 4.18
CA HIS A 190 17.46 23.47 4.67
C HIS A 190 17.40 23.37 6.18
N ARG A 191 17.52 24.51 6.87
CA ARG A 191 17.16 24.63 8.29
C ARG A 191 15.66 24.79 8.48
N SER A 192 14.90 23.75 8.20
CA SER A 192 13.62 23.54 8.85
C SER A 192 13.76 22.34 9.78
N SER A 193 13.73 22.60 11.05
CA SER A 193 14.24 21.75 12.13
C SER A 193 13.31 20.61 12.56
N ALA A 194 12.25 20.32 11.84
CA ALA A 194 11.35 19.19 12.14
C ALA A 194 10.90 18.48 10.88
N ILE A 195 11.24 17.21 10.74
CA ILE A 195 10.67 16.35 9.70
C ILE A 195 9.39 15.74 10.27
N THR A 196 8.24 16.14 9.73
CA THR A 196 6.97 15.49 10.04
C THR A 196 6.86 14.20 9.23
N VAL A 197 6.90 13.06 9.92
CA VAL A 197 6.69 11.75 9.30
C VAL A 197 5.29 11.28 9.64
N HIS A 198 4.46 11.05 8.62
CA HIS A 198 3.19 10.40 8.80
C HIS A 198 3.40 8.89 8.89
N THR A 199 3.23 8.31 10.06
CA THR A 199 3.24 6.87 10.27
C THR A 199 1.85 6.41 10.66
N SER A 200 1.48 5.19 10.27
CA SER A 200 0.28 4.57 10.82
C SER A 200 0.63 3.85 12.13
N ASP A 201 -0.35 3.71 13.00
CA ASP A 201 -0.22 2.91 14.23
C ASP A 201 -0.07 1.39 13.96
N LEU A 202 -0.06 1.02 12.68
CA LEU A 202 0.18 -0.35 12.21
C LEU A 202 1.66 -0.70 12.05
N THR A 203 2.57 0.27 12.18
CA THR A 203 4.01 -0.01 12.04
C THR A 203 4.47 -0.96 13.13
N VAL A 204 5.25 -1.97 12.75
CA VAL A 204 5.89 -2.89 13.68
C VAL A 204 7.11 -2.19 14.26
N GLY A 205 6.96 -1.61 15.44
CA GLY A 205 8.02 -0.87 16.14
C GLY A 205 9.16 -1.78 16.61
N SER A 206 10.22 -1.12 17.10
CA SER A 206 11.24 -1.80 17.92
C SER A 206 10.61 -2.21 19.26
N VAL A 207 10.75 -3.45 19.61
CA VAL A 207 10.54 -3.96 20.97
C VAL A 207 11.81 -3.69 21.76
#